data_0dec4140e43ba21a65eef1d5f1503631
#
_entry.id   0dec4140e43ba21a65eef1d5f1503631
#
_cell.length_a   1.000
_cell.length_b   1.000
_cell.length_c   1.000
_cell.angle_alpha   90.00
_cell.angle_beta   90.00
_cell.angle_gamma   90.00
#
_symmetry.space_group_name_H-M   'P 1'
#
loop_
_entity.id
_entity.type
_entity.pdbx_description
1 polymer ?
#
loop_
_entity_poly.entity_id
_entity_poly.type
_entity_poly.pdbx_seq_one_letter_code
_entity_poly.pdbx_strand_id
1 'polypeptide(L)'
;MITSLHGISTMHGNLITDIRLAKEAGFNSLEVFYPKFVRYLENGGTTAELKKKIKDAGLTVSFLSALDHIERFTTNDRIALLEEAEKITREAVEIGTDTVMVLPRKGIDHLSDAEIMDIMTDNIAAIATIGERHGIRYMIELPAFTKFRTLKQGLEVIERVGKKNVGIVVDFWHFYAAGCTPEEVSRMNKDHIFGVHFCDGRVPKNEGDTWDETILRSCMPGEGEIDLTRWSQAVKATGFNGAWSVELISPALWEKDSSELTTALCQSLKQYAA
;
A
#
# COMPACT_ATOMS: atom_id res chain seq x y z
N MET A 1 17.21 3.86 -1.47
CA MET A 1 15.74 4.09 -1.43
C MET A 1 15.21 4.25 -2.85
N ILE A 2 14.07 3.64 -3.17
CA ILE A 2 13.35 3.78 -4.45
C ILE A 2 12.15 4.69 -4.19
N THR A 3 12.02 5.79 -4.97
CA THR A 3 10.85 6.69 -4.88
C THR A 3 9.77 6.21 -5.84
N SER A 4 8.55 6.07 -5.36
CA SER A 4 7.41 5.58 -6.13
C SER A 4 6.21 6.53 -6.07
N LEU A 5 5.48 6.64 -7.17
CA LEU A 5 4.19 7.31 -7.24
C LEU A 5 3.08 6.26 -7.09
N HIS A 6 2.24 6.37 -6.07
CA HIS A 6 1.04 5.54 -5.96
C HIS A 6 -0.04 6.03 -6.92
N GLY A 7 -0.62 5.13 -7.71
CA GLY A 7 -1.64 5.48 -8.70
C GLY A 7 -2.92 6.11 -8.14
N ILE A 8 -3.21 5.95 -6.84
CA ILE A 8 -4.34 6.63 -6.18
C ILE A 8 -4.11 8.14 -6.06
N SER A 9 -2.86 8.59 -5.98
CA SER A 9 -2.51 10.02 -5.88
C SER A 9 -2.91 10.81 -7.13
N THR A 10 -3.17 10.12 -8.22
CA THR A 10 -3.61 10.67 -9.52
C THR A 10 -4.95 10.07 -9.94
N MET A 11 -5.91 9.97 -9.01
CA MET A 11 -7.14 9.18 -9.14
C MET A 11 -7.89 9.41 -10.46
N HIS A 12 -7.97 10.65 -10.93
CA HIS A 12 -8.68 11.02 -12.15
C HIS A 12 -7.91 10.71 -13.44
N GLY A 13 -6.62 10.36 -13.34
CA GLY A 13 -5.81 9.89 -14.45
C GLY A 13 -6.03 8.41 -14.78
N ASN A 14 -5.47 7.97 -15.91
CA ASN A 14 -5.32 6.57 -16.24
C ASN A 14 -3.86 6.14 -16.07
N LEU A 15 -3.57 4.83 -16.19
CA LEU A 15 -2.20 4.33 -16.02
C LEU A 15 -1.17 4.96 -16.97
N ILE A 16 -1.56 5.31 -18.18
CA ILE A 16 -0.65 5.95 -19.13
C ILE A 16 -0.30 7.36 -18.68
N THR A 17 -1.27 8.06 -18.08
CA THR A 17 -1.04 9.36 -17.43
C THR A 17 -0.12 9.19 -16.23
N ASP A 18 -0.32 8.17 -15.39
CA ASP A 18 0.52 7.91 -14.21
C ASP A 18 1.98 7.67 -14.60
N ILE A 19 2.24 6.89 -15.67
CA ILE A 19 3.59 6.66 -16.22
C ILE A 19 4.25 7.99 -16.63
N ARG A 20 3.53 8.83 -17.37
CA ARG A 20 4.03 10.14 -17.80
C ARG A 20 4.35 11.04 -16.61
N LEU A 21 3.41 11.17 -15.68
CA LEU A 21 3.54 12.02 -14.49
C LEU A 21 4.68 11.57 -13.57
N ALA A 22 4.83 10.27 -13.34
CA ALA A 22 5.92 9.74 -12.53
C ALA A 22 7.29 10.03 -13.14
N LYS A 23 7.42 9.86 -14.48
CA LYS A 23 8.64 10.19 -15.21
C LYS A 23 8.96 11.70 -15.13
N GLU A 24 7.99 12.57 -15.43
CA GLU A 24 8.14 14.02 -15.44
C GLU A 24 8.51 14.55 -14.04
N ALA A 25 7.89 14.04 -12.99
CA ALA A 25 8.18 14.41 -11.60
C ALA A 25 9.52 13.86 -11.07
N GLY A 26 10.12 12.88 -11.76
CA GLY A 26 11.40 12.27 -11.39
C GLY A 26 11.31 11.21 -10.30
N PHE A 27 10.22 10.45 -10.27
CA PHE A 27 10.12 9.18 -9.53
C PHE A 27 10.96 8.08 -10.22
N ASN A 28 11.34 7.06 -9.45
CA ASN A 28 12.03 5.89 -9.98
C ASN A 28 11.07 4.76 -10.35
N SER A 29 9.88 4.76 -9.76
CA SER A 29 8.96 3.64 -9.81
C SER A 29 7.50 4.09 -9.77
N LEU A 30 6.62 3.17 -10.11
CA LEU A 30 5.18 3.27 -9.93
C LEU A 30 4.71 2.20 -8.95
N GLU A 31 3.81 2.57 -8.06
CA GLU A 31 2.88 1.64 -7.44
C GLU A 31 1.62 1.61 -8.28
N VAL A 32 1.38 0.47 -8.91
CA VAL A 32 0.27 0.33 -9.84
C VAL A 32 -1.02 0.12 -9.07
N PHE A 33 -1.92 1.09 -9.14
CA PHE A 33 -3.24 1.00 -8.54
C PHE A 33 -4.12 0.03 -9.32
N TYR A 34 -4.46 -1.11 -8.72
CA TYR A 34 -5.08 -2.25 -9.37
C TYR A 34 -6.39 -1.93 -10.11
N PRO A 35 -7.30 -1.07 -9.59
CA PRO A 35 -8.49 -0.68 -10.35
C PRO A 35 -8.18 0.02 -11.68
N LYS A 36 -7.12 0.81 -11.75
CA LYS A 36 -6.67 1.41 -13.03
C LYS A 36 -6.06 0.37 -13.96
N PHE A 37 -5.36 -0.62 -13.40
CA PHE A 37 -4.79 -1.72 -14.17
C PHE A 37 -5.89 -2.59 -14.80
N VAL A 38 -6.89 -3.00 -14.02
CA VAL A 38 -8.05 -3.75 -14.51
C VAL A 38 -8.76 -2.96 -15.61
N ARG A 39 -9.07 -1.69 -15.37
CA ARG A 39 -9.70 -0.82 -16.37
C ARG A 39 -8.89 -0.72 -17.66
N TYR A 40 -7.54 -0.67 -17.57
CA TYR A 40 -6.68 -0.65 -18.75
C TYR A 40 -6.81 -1.93 -19.58
N LEU A 41 -6.83 -3.10 -18.95
CA LEU A 41 -6.99 -4.40 -19.61
C LEU A 41 -8.38 -4.55 -20.23
N GLU A 42 -9.44 -4.20 -19.51
CA GLU A 42 -10.82 -4.24 -19.98
C GLU A 42 -11.07 -3.35 -21.21
N ASN A 43 -10.26 -2.32 -21.40
CA ASN A 43 -10.35 -1.43 -22.55
C ASN A 43 -9.33 -1.76 -23.66
N GLY A 44 -8.91 -3.02 -23.72
CA GLY A 44 -8.10 -3.56 -24.81
C GLY A 44 -6.59 -3.38 -24.68
N GLY A 45 -6.11 -2.87 -23.53
CA GLY A 45 -4.69 -2.86 -23.21
C GLY A 45 -4.19 -4.26 -22.85
N THR A 46 -2.88 -4.46 -22.91
CA THR A 46 -2.24 -5.71 -22.48
C THR A 46 -1.18 -5.45 -21.42
N THR A 47 -0.95 -6.42 -20.54
CA THR A 47 0.10 -6.34 -19.51
C THR A 47 1.49 -6.15 -20.15
N ALA A 48 1.74 -6.83 -21.27
CA ALA A 48 3.02 -6.73 -21.99
C ALA A 48 3.28 -5.31 -22.53
N GLU A 49 2.26 -4.66 -23.13
CA GLU A 49 2.36 -3.28 -23.61
C GLU A 49 2.56 -2.31 -22.45
N LEU A 50 1.83 -2.49 -21.35
CA LEU A 50 1.96 -1.65 -20.16
C LEU A 50 3.37 -1.77 -19.57
N LYS A 51 3.88 -2.98 -19.38
CA LYS A 51 5.25 -3.25 -18.92
C LYS A 51 6.28 -2.56 -19.82
N LYS A 52 6.10 -2.66 -21.13
CA LYS A 52 6.99 -1.98 -22.10
C LYS A 52 6.95 -0.47 -21.93
N LYS A 53 5.78 0.14 -21.80
CA LYS A 53 5.62 1.60 -21.60
C LYS A 53 6.29 2.07 -20.29
N ILE A 54 6.13 1.35 -19.20
CA ILE A 54 6.79 1.63 -17.92
C ILE A 54 8.32 1.60 -18.10
N LYS A 55 8.84 0.54 -18.72
CA LYS A 55 10.27 0.37 -18.98
C LYS A 55 10.81 1.46 -19.91
N ASP A 56 10.12 1.81 -20.99
CA ASP A 56 10.52 2.86 -21.94
C ASP A 56 10.52 4.24 -21.27
N ALA A 57 9.72 4.44 -20.23
CA ALA A 57 9.74 5.64 -19.40
C ALA A 57 10.94 5.68 -18.43
N GLY A 58 11.70 4.60 -18.29
CA GLY A 58 12.80 4.47 -17.33
C GLY A 58 12.33 4.16 -15.90
N LEU A 59 11.09 3.68 -15.76
CA LEU A 59 10.48 3.36 -14.47
C LEU A 59 10.49 1.84 -14.20
N THR A 60 10.37 1.49 -12.92
CA THR A 60 10.05 0.13 -12.46
C THR A 60 8.65 0.09 -11.84
N VAL A 61 8.13 -1.10 -11.55
CA VAL A 61 6.93 -1.27 -10.73
C VAL A 61 7.36 -1.69 -9.34
N SER A 62 7.09 -0.86 -8.33
CA SER A 62 7.39 -1.17 -6.94
C SER A 62 6.39 -2.17 -6.36
N PHE A 63 5.11 -1.89 -6.54
CA PHE A 63 4.02 -2.67 -5.96
C PHE A 63 2.82 -2.73 -6.89
N LEU A 64 1.98 -3.74 -6.70
CA LEU A 64 0.63 -3.82 -7.27
C LEU A 64 -0.40 -3.73 -6.13
N SER A 65 -1.22 -2.69 -6.09
CA SER A 65 -2.15 -2.37 -4.99
C SER A 65 -3.59 -2.29 -5.47
N ALA A 66 -4.46 -3.20 -5.01
CA ALA A 66 -4.25 -4.22 -4.02
C ALA A 66 -5.18 -5.42 -4.22
N LEU A 67 -4.88 -6.52 -3.54
CA LEU A 67 -5.86 -7.55 -3.24
C LEU A 67 -6.65 -7.11 -2.00
N ASP A 68 -7.88 -6.71 -2.21
CA ASP A 68 -8.77 -6.14 -1.21
C ASP A 68 -9.66 -7.21 -0.55
N HIS A 69 -10.24 -6.89 0.61
CA HIS A 69 -11.15 -7.78 1.33
C HIS A 69 -10.55 -9.15 1.67
N ILE A 70 -9.32 -9.17 2.21
CA ILE A 70 -8.67 -10.42 2.60
C ILE A 70 -9.26 -11.07 3.86
N GLU A 71 -10.21 -10.42 4.52
CA GLU A 71 -10.91 -10.89 5.72
C GLU A 71 -12.06 -11.86 5.44
N ARG A 72 -12.25 -12.33 4.23
CA ARG A 72 -13.32 -13.27 3.83
C ARG A 72 -13.19 -14.60 4.57
N PHE A 73 -14.26 -15.05 5.24
CA PHE A 73 -14.20 -16.24 6.11
C PHE A 73 -15.24 -17.32 5.81
N THR A 74 -16.29 -17.04 5.04
CA THR A 74 -17.19 -18.11 4.58
C THR A 74 -16.48 -18.97 3.53
N THR A 75 -16.87 -20.23 3.41
CA THR A 75 -16.25 -21.17 2.47
C THR A 75 -16.22 -20.63 1.04
N ASN A 76 -17.35 -20.08 0.57
CA ASN A 76 -17.46 -19.57 -0.81
C ASN A 76 -16.64 -18.29 -1.00
N ASP A 77 -16.70 -17.35 -0.04
CA ASP A 77 -15.94 -16.10 -0.12
C ASP A 77 -14.43 -16.37 -0.08
N ARG A 78 -14.01 -17.37 0.70
CA ARG A 78 -12.60 -17.77 0.77
C ARG A 78 -12.11 -18.42 -0.52
N ILE A 79 -12.95 -19.23 -1.20
CA ILE A 79 -12.62 -19.75 -2.53
C ILE A 79 -12.42 -18.58 -3.51
N ALA A 80 -13.36 -17.64 -3.56
CA ALA A 80 -13.25 -16.47 -4.42
C ALA A 80 -12.01 -15.62 -4.10
N LEU A 81 -11.67 -15.44 -2.80
CA LEU A 81 -10.44 -14.74 -2.39
C LEU A 81 -9.18 -15.41 -2.97
N LEU A 82 -9.09 -16.73 -2.91
CA LEU A 82 -7.91 -17.44 -3.41
C LEU A 82 -7.82 -17.44 -4.94
N GLU A 83 -8.95 -17.44 -5.64
CA GLU A 83 -8.99 -17.26 -7.12
C GLU A 83 -8.52 -15.84 -7.50
N GLU A 84 -8.97 -14.81 -6.79
CA GLU A 84 -8.50 -13.43 -6.97
C GLU A 84 -7.01 -13.28 -6.64
N ALA A 85 -6.55 -13.93 -5.57
CA ALA A 85 -5.14 -13.94 -5.19
C ALA A 85 -4.26 -14.60 -6.27
N GLU A 86 -4.69 -15.73 -6.85
CA GLU A 86 -3.97 -16.37 -7.95
C GLU A 86 -3.91 -15.47 -9.19
N LYS A 87 -5.02 -14.78 -9.51
CA LYS A 87 -5.10 -13.86 -10.65
C LYS A 87 -4.13 -12.68 -10.48
N ILE A 88 -4.25 -11.92 -9.38
CA ILE A 88 -3.41 -10.73 -9.16
C ILE A 88 -1.93 -11.10 -9.02
N THR A 89 -1.63 -12.29 -8.49
CA THR A 89 -0.26 -12.81 -8.39
C THR A 89 0.36 -13.02 -9.77
N ARG A 90 -0.36 -13.62 -10.71
CA ARG A 90 0.11 -13.77 -12.10
C ARG A 90 0.29 -12.43 -12.78
N GLU A 91 -0.66 -11.53 -12.61
CA GLU A 91 -0.60 -10.18 -13.16
C GLU A 91 0.61 -9.38 -12.60
N ALA A 92 0.96 -9.56 -11.32
CA ALA A 92 2.15 -8.98 -10.71
C ALA A 92 3.45 -9.48 -11.37
N VAL A 93 3.56 -10.79 -11.59
CA VAL A 93 4.70 -11.39 -12.33
C VAL A 93 4.79 -10.82 -13.75
N GLU A 94 3.67 -10.75 -14.45
CA GLU A 94 3.62 -10.28 -15.83
C GLU A 94 4.03 -8.81 -15.94
N ILE A 95 3.52 -7.94 -15.06
CA ILE A 95 3.86 -6.51 -15.07
C ILE A 95 5.28 -6.25 -14.57
N GLY A 96 5.85 -7.17 -13.80
CA GLY A 96 7.26 -7.14 -13.36
C GLY A 96 7.49 -6.54 -11.98
N THR A 97 6.55 -6.72 -11.06
CA THR A 97 6.76 -6.52 -9.62
C THR A 97 6.82 -7.85 -8.89
N ASP A 98 7.52 -7.88 -7.79
CA ASP A 98 7.59 -9.02 -6.87
C ASP A 98 6.70 -8.85 -5.63
N THR A 99 5.96 -7.74 -5.53
CA THR A 99 5.24 -7.39 -4.30
C THR A 99 3.80 -6.94 -4.61
N VAL A 100 2.85 -7.60 -3.96
CA VAL A 100 1.42 -7.27 -3.99
C VAL A 100 0.99 -6.79 -2.61
N MET A 101 0.27 -5.68 -2.55
CA MET A 101 -0.37 -5.22 -1.32
C MET A 101 -1.65 -6.01 -1.07
N VAL A 102 -1.89 -6.36 0.18
CA VAL A 102 -3.11 -7.04 0.63
C VAL A 102 -3.70 -6.28 1.82
N LEU A 103 -5.00 -6.08 1.85
CA LEU A 103 -5.63 -5.33 2.91
C LEU A 103 -7.03 -5.84 3.30
N PRO A 104 -7.36 -5.82 4.61
CA PRO A 104 -8.71 -6.09 5.10
C PRO A 104 -9.58 -4.83 5.02
N ARG A 105 -10.88 -5.06 5.05
CA ARG A 105 -11.91 -4.04 5.26
C ARG A 105 -12.69 -4.34 6.56
N LYS A 106 -13.85 -3.74 6.73
CA LYS A 106 -14.67 -3.86 7.96
C LYS A 106 -15.53 -5.13 8.05
N GLY A 107 -15.38 -6.09 7.12
CA GLY A 107 -16.25 -7.26 7.03
C GLY A 107 -16.33 -8.14 8.27
N ILE A 108 -15.29 -8.12 9.10
CA ILE A 108 -15.16 -8.94 10.33
C ILE A 108 -15.14 -8.12 11.63
N ASP A 109 -15.42 -6.82 11.58
CA ASP A 109 -15.36 -5.96 12.77
C ASP A 109 -16.39 -6.33 13.86
N HIS A 110 -17.36 -7.16 13.53
CA HIS A 110 -18.36 -7.71 14.49
C HIS A 110 -17.83 -8.93 15.27
N LEU A 111 -16.71 -9.52 14.86
CA LEU A 111 -16.10 -10.69 15.50
C LEU A 111 -15.19 -10.28 16.68
N SER A 112 -14.82 -11.26 17.49
CA SER A 112 -13.81 -11.10 18.54
C SER A 112 -12.41 -10.95 17.96
N ASP A 113 -11.50 -10.34 18.72
CA ASP A 113 -10.12 -10.16 18.28
C ASP A 113 -9.42 -11.49 17.96
N ALA A 114 -9.72 -12.55 18.72
CA ALA A 114 -9.16 -13.88 18.48
C ALA A 114 -9.62 -14.45 17.14
N GLU A 115 -10.93 -14.38 16.83
CA GLU A 115 -11.48 -14.84 15.55
C GLU A 115 -10.91 -14.04 14.38
N ILE A 116 -10.76 -12.72 14.54
CA ILE A 116 -10.13 -11.86 13.53
C ILE A 116 -8.69 -12.31 13.25
N MET A 117 -7.91 -12.55 14.30
CA MET A 117 -6.53 -13.00 14.17
C MET A 117 -6.41 -14.36 13.48
N ASP A 118 -7.31 -15.31 13.78
CA ASP A 118 -7.32 -16.63 13.16
C ASP A 118 -7.68 -16.52 11.67
N ILE A 119 -8.74 -15.78 11.31
CA ILE A 119 -9.15 -15.55 9.91
C ILE A 119 -8.02 -14.90 9.12
N MET A 120 -7.41 -13.84 9.65
CA MET A 120 -6.32 -13.13 8.97
C MET A 120 -5.11 -14.03 8.77
N THR A 121 -4.74 -14.81 9.80
CA THR A 121 -3.61 -15.75 9.72
C THR A 121 -3.85 -16.81 8.65
N ASP A 122 -5.02 -17.43 8.64
CA ASP A 122 -5.37 -18.50 7.71
C ASP A 122 -5.42 -18.02 6.25
N ASN A 123 -6.00 -16.85 6.02
CA ASN A 123 -6.11 -16.29 4.68
C ASN A 123 -4.74 -15.84 4.16
N ILE A 124 -3.96 -15.12 4.96
CA ILE A 124 -2.63 -14.67 4.58
C ILE A 124 -1.70 -15.85 4.35
N ALA A 125 -1.77 -16.92 5.16
CA ALA A 125 -0.98 -18.13 4.94
C ALA A 125 -1.32 -18.82 3.60
N ALA A 126 -2.61 -18.87 3.24
CA ALA A 126 -3.05 -19.43 1.97
C ALA A 126 -2.61 -18.58 0.77
N ILE A 127 -2.78 -17.25 0.85
CA ILE A 127 -2.32 -16.29 -0.15
C ILE A 127 -0.80 -16.37 -0.31
N ALA A 128 -0.05 -16.40 0.79
CA ALA A 128 1.40 -16.53 0.76
C ALA A 128 1.88 -17.83 0.08
N THR A 129 1.13 -18.92 0.25
CA THR A 129 1.41 -20.19 -0.44
C THR A 129 1.26 -20.07 -1.97
N ILE A 130 0.32 -19.25 -2.43
CA ILE A 130 0.18 -18.92 -3.85
C ILE A 130 1.43 -18.17 -4.32
N GLY A 131 1.82 -17.12 -3.61
CA GLY A 131 2.97 -16.29 -3.98
C GLY A 131 4.30 -17.03 -4.00
N GLU A 132 4.53 -17.99 -3.08
CA GLU A 132 5.77 -18.79 -3.08
C GLU A 132 6.01 -19.50 -4.42
N ARG A 133 4.96 -19.97 -5.08
CA ARG A 133 5.06 -20.63 -6.39
C ARG A 133 5.47 -19.70 -7.52
N HIS A 134 5.27 -18.41 -7.32
CA HIS A 134 5.49 -17.36 -8.32
C HIS A 134 6.61 -16.37 -7.94
N GLY A 135 7.23 -16.53 -6.77
CA GLY A 135 8.24 -15.60 -6.26
C GLY A 135 7.66 -14.25 -5.85
N ILE A 136 6.37 -14.20 -5.49
CA ILE A 136 5.68 -12.98 -5.06
C ILE A 136 5.61 -12.90 -3.55
N ARG A 137 5.83 -11.68 -3.05
CA ARG A 137 5.70 -11.27 -1.65
C ARG A 137 4.38 -10.52 -1.46
N TYR A 138 3.83 -10.61 -0.26
CA TYR A 138 2.63 -9.85 0.09
C TYR A 138 2.91 -8.92 1.26
N MET A 139 2.65 -7.63 1.06
CA MET A 139 2.71 -6.64 2.12
C MET A 139 1.30 -6.35 2.66
N ILE A 140 1.13 -6.55 3.95
CA ILE A 140 -0.12 -6.31 4.65
C ILE A 140 -0.24 -4.83 4.96
N GLU A 141 -1.31 -4.19 4.52
CA GLU A 141 -1.72 -2.90 5.06
C GLU A 141 -2.61 -3.09 6.28
N LEU A 142 -2.48 -2.19 7.24
CA LEU A 142 -3.21 -2.20 8.53
C LEU A 142 -4.13 -0.98 8.61
N PRO A 143 -5.31 -1.00 7.96
CA PRO A 143 -6.16 0.18 7.85
C PRO A 143 -6.70 0.62 9.22
N ALA A 144 -6.41 1.84 9.62
CA ALA A 144 -6.72 2.39 10.95
C ALA A 144 -8.22 2.37 11.31
N PHE A 145 -9.09 2.30 10.31
CA PHE A 145 -10.54 2.28 10.46
C PHE A 145 -11.14 0.86 10.61
N THR A 146 -10.33 -0.18 10.69
CA THR A 146 -10.73 -1.59 10.93
C THR A 146 -10.33 -2.03 12.33
N LYS A 147 -10.79 -3.21 12.77
CA LYS A 147 -10.29 -3.82 14.01
C LYS A 147 -8.92 -4.48 13.86
N PHE A 148 -8.51 -4.85 12.63
CA PHE A 148 -7.17 -5.36 12.33
C PHE A 148 -6.28 -4.20 11.84
N ARG A 149 -5.74 -3.41 12.77
CA ARG A 149 -5.10 -2.12 12.47
C ARG A 149 -3.79 -1.84 13.17
N THR A 150 -3.41 -2.66 14.15
CA THR A 150 -2.24 -2.35 14.97
C THR A 150 -0.99 -3.06 14.44
N LEU A 151 0.18 -2.42 14.58
CA LEU A 151 1.46 -3.03 14.26
C LEU A 151 1.65 -4.37 14.99
N LYS A 152 1.20 -4.47 16.24
CA LYS A 152 1.25 -5.71 17.02
C LYS A 152 0.48 -6.85 16.34
N GLN A 153 -0.74 -6.59 15.86
CA GLN A 153 -1.54 -7.59 15.14
C GLN A 153 -0.85 -8.03 13.84
N GLY A 154 -0.32 -7.08 13.07
CA GLY A 154 0.39 -7.40 11.82
C GLY A 154 1.63 -8.26 12.07
N LEU A 155 2.45 -7.93 13.06
CA LEU A 155 3.63 -8.73 13.42
C LEU A 155 3.25 -10.12 13.95
N GLU A 156 2.19 -10.24 14.75
CA GLU A 156 1.69 -11.52 15.23
C GLU A 156 1.21 -12.41 14.07
N VAL A 157 0.52 -11.86 13.07
CA VAL A 157 0.15 -12.62 11.86
C VAL A 157 1.38 -13.09 11.09
N ILE A 158 2.40 -12.24 10.91
CA ILE A 158 3.67 -12.66 10.25
C ILE A 158 4.30 -13.83 11.00
N GLU A 159 4.36 -13.77 12.32
CA GLU A 159 4.91 -14.83 13.16
C GLU A 159 4.11 -16.13 13.04
N ARG A 160 2.77 -16.06 13.16
CA ARG A 160 1.90 -17.23 13.02
C ARG A 160 1.95 -17.88 11.64
N VAL A 161 2.01 -17.07 10.58
CA VAL A 161 2.14 -17.53 9.18
C VAL A 161 3.51 -18.17 8.94
N GLY A 162 4.58 -17.63 9.51
CA GLY A 162 5.93 -18.18 9.45
C GLY A 162 6.55 -18.25 8.05
N LYS A 163 6.05 -17.47 7.09
CA LYS A 163 6.53 -17.44 5.69
C LYS A 163 7.30 -16.16 5.41
N LYS A 164 8.43 -16.29 4.68
CA LYS A 164 9.32 -15.16 4.36
C LYS A 164 8.76 -14.19 3.33
N ASN A 165 7.73 -14.57 2.60
CA ASN A 165 7.08 -13.75 1.59
C ASN A 165 5.86 -12.97 2.12
N VAL A 166 5.76 -12.80 3.45
CA VAL A 166 4.76 -11.96 4.12
C VAL A 166 5.46 -10.89 4.92
N GLY A 167 5.04 -9.66 4.74
CA GLY A 167 5.55 -8.48 5.44
C GLY A 167 4.48 -7.40 5.58
N ILE A 168 4.88 -6.20 5.94
CA ILE A 168 4.00 -5.06 6.21
C ILE A 168 4.42 -3.88 5.33
N VAL A 169 3.46 -3.12 4.85
CA VAL A 169 3.68 -1.74 4.42
C VAL A 169 3.59 -0.81 5.63
N VAL A 170 4.61 -0.01 5.85
CA VAL A 170 4.58 1.04 6.87
C VAL A 170 3.88 2.24 6.27
N ASP A 171 2.56 2.29 6.44
CA ASP A 171 1.76 3.47 6.07
C ASP A 171 1.78 4.46 7.24
N PHE A 172 2.27 5.66 7.00
CA PHE A 172 2.46 6.65 8.05
C PHE A 172 1.15 7.10 8.67
N TRP A 173 0.11 7.29 7.85
CA TRP A 173 -1.18 7.72 8.38
C TRP A 173 -1.90 6.61 9.14
N HIS A 174 -1.95 5.39 8.58
CA HIS A 174 -2.60 4.27 9.25
C HIS A 174 -1.93 3.95 10.59
N PHE A 175 -0.60 3.94 10.62
CA PHE A 175 0.14 3.68 11.85
C PHE A 175 -0.08 4.78 12.88
N TYR A 176 0.04 6.06 12.48
CA TYR A 176 -0.22 7.20 13.34
C TYR A 176 -1.64 7.17 13.90
N ALA A 177 -2.64 6.96 13.04
CA ALA A 177 -4.05 6.94 13.41
C ALA A 177 -4.43 5.72 14.28
N ALA A 178 -3.70 4.61 14.19
CA ALA A 178 -3.85 3.45 15.07
C ALA A 178 -3.09 3.60 16.41
N GLY A 179 -2.39 4.73 16.63
CA GLY A 179 -1.65 5.01 17.86
C GLY A 179 -0.25 4.38 17.91
N CYS A 180 0.27 3.89 16.78
CA CYS A 180 1.65 3.44 16.69
C CYS A 180 2.62 4.64 16.77
N THR A 181 3.78 4.41 17.37
CA THR A 181 4.80 5.44 17.53
C THR A 181 6.00 5.20 16.61
N PRO A 182 6.75 6.27 16.24
CA PRO A 182 8.00 6.12 15.50
C PRO A 182 9.01 5.19 16.19
N GLU A 183 9.02 5.16 17.52
CA GLU A 183 9.89 4.29 18.32
C GLU A 183 9.55 2.80 18.13
N GLU A 184 8.27 2.45 17.99
CA GLU A 184 7.87 1.08 17.68
C GLU A 184 8.31 0.69 16.27
N VAL A 185 8.13 1.58 15.29
CA VAL A 185 8.60 1.37 13.91
C VAL A 185 10.12 1.19 13.87
N SER A 186 10.89 2.02 14.60
CA SER A 186 12.36 1.94 14.60
C SER A 186 12.92 0.62 15.13
N ARG A 187 12.11 -0.14 15.87
CA ARG A 187 12.47 -1.47 16.41
C ARG A 187 12.02 -2.63 15.53
N MET A 188 11.29 -2.36 14.44
CA MET A 188 10.87 -3.43 13.53
C MET A 188 12.08 -4.12 12.90
N ASN A 189 11.96 -5.42 12.71
CA ASN A 189 12.89 -6.13 11.83
C ASN A 189 12.68 -5.62 10.40
N LYS A 190 13.74 -5.12 9.77
CA LYS A 190 13.68 -4.63 8.38
C LYS A 190 13.15 -5.67 7.39
N ASP A 191 13.36 -6.97 7.68
CA ASP A 191 12.92 -8.06 6.81
C ASP A 191 11.40 -8.28 6.85
N HIS A 192 10.69 -7.64 7.78
CA HIS A 192 9.24 -7.57 7.84
C HIS A 192 8.67 -6.32 7.16
N ILE A 193 9.50 -5.37 6.73
CA ILE A 193 9.07 -4.16 6.03
C ILE A 193 9.24 -4.39 4.52
N PHE A 194 8.14 -4.39 3.78
CA PHE A 194 8.18 -4.61 2.33
C PHE A 194 7.97 -3.33 1.53
N GLY A 195 7.41 -2.30 2.15
CA GLY A 195 7.20 -1.00 1.56
C GLY A 195 6.90 0.08 2.58
N VAL A 196 6.89 1.32 2.12
CA VAL A 196 6.45 2.48 2.88
C VAL A 196 5.43 3.24 2.05
N HIS A 197 4.28 3.55 2.65
CA HIS A 197 3.37 4.57 2.15
C HIS A 197 3.67 5.88 2.86
N PHE A 198 4.26 6.79 2.11
CA PHE A 198 4.58 8.13 2.57
C PHE A 198 3.36 9.03 2.35
N CYS A 199 2.72 9.38 3.42
CA CYS A 199 1.48 10.16 3.44
C CYS A 199 1.41 10.99 4.72
N ASP A 200 0.48 11.92 4.76
CA ASP A 200 0.17 12.73 5.92
C ASP A 200 -1.34 12.78 6.13
N GLY A 201 -1.77 13.30 7.26
CA GLY A 201 -3.19 13.42 7.56
C GLY A 201 -3.46 13.83 8.99
N ARG A 202 -4.74 13.75 9.34
CA ARG A 202 -5.29 14.05 10.67
C ARG A 202 -6.04 12.83 11.18
N VAL A 203 -6.33 12.81 12.46
CA VAL A 203 -7.17 11.77 13.07
C VAL A 203 -8.51 12.37 13.52
N PRO A 204 -9.56 11.55 13.66
CA PRO A 204 -10.81 11.97 14.30
C PRO A 204 -10.52 12.52 15.70
N LYS A 205 -11.14 13.67 16.05
CA LYS A 205 -10.87 14.34 17.33
C LYS A 205 -11.90 14.01 18.41
N ASN A 206 -13.10 13.59 17.98
CA ASN A 206 -14.19 13.27 18.89
C ASN A 206 -14.66 11.82 18.69
N GLU A 207 -15.21 11.27 19.75
CA GLU A 207 -15.93 10.01 19.68
C GLU A 207 -17.15 10.15 18.74
N GLY A 208 -17.22 9.30 17.73
CA GLY A 208 -18.29 9.34 16.71
C GLY A 208 -17.94 10.11 15.42
N ASP A 209 -16.78 10.76 15.36
CA ASP A 209 -16.31 11.32 14.10
C ASP A 209 -16.07 10.20 13.06
N THR A 210 -16.35 10.50 11.80
CA THR A 210 -16.25 9.53 10.72
C THR A 210 -14.80 9.27 10.34
N TRP A 211 -14.45 8.01 10.19
CA TRP A 211 -13.19 7.57 9.58
C TRP A 211 -13.29 7.62 8.06
N ASP A 212 -13.15 8.82 7.50
CA ASP A 212 -13.16 9.06 6.05
C ASP A 212 -11.79 9.54 5.60
N GLU A 213 -11.06 8.69 4.90
CA GLU A 213 -9.71 8.99 4.40
C GLU A 213 -9.69 10.17 3.43
N THR A 214 -10.76 10.36 2.65
CA THR A 214 -10.86 11.47 1.71
C THR A 214 -10.95 12.84 2.39
N ILE A 215 -11.23 12.85 3.69
CA ILE A 215 -11.24 14.04 4.56
C ILE A 215 -9.98 14.08 5.41
N LEU A 216 -9.68 12.97 6.10
CA LEU A 216 -8.62 12.91 7.11
C LEU A 216 -7.21 12.94 6.49
N ARG A 217 -7.04 12.39 5.29
CA ARG A 217 -5.77 12.37 4.53
C ARG A 217 -5.70 13.46 3.45
N SER A 218 -6.68 14.36 3.39
CA SER A 218 -6.80 15.38 2.34
C SER A 218 -5.89 16.58 2.59
N CYS A 219 -4.57 16.36 2.53
CA CYS A 219 -3.55 17.39 2.66
C CYS A 219 -2.26 16.97 1.96
N MET A 220 -1.43 17.94 1.62
CA MET A 220 -0.06 17.65 1.16
C MET A 220 0.79 17.13 2.33
N PRO A 221 1.81 16.28 2.07
CA PRO A 221 2.77 15.90 3.09
C PRO A 221 3.43 17.14 3.71
N GLY A 222 3.37 17.24 5.04
CA GLY A 222 3.82 18.39 5.84
C GLY A 222 2.71 19.37 6.24
N GLU A 223 1.48 19.18 5.77
CA GLU A 223 0.30 19.99 6.15
C GLU A 223 -0.63 19.26 7.14
N GLY A 224 -0.36 17.99 7.43
CA GLY A 224 -1.10 17.17 8.39
C GLY A 224 -0.59 17.29 9.82
N GLU A 225 -0.82 16.24 10.60
CA GLU A 225 -0.44 16.19 12.03
C GLU A 225 0.76 15.25 12.28
N ILE A 226 1.24 14.54 11.22
CA ILE A 226 2.29 13.54 11.35
C ILE A 226 3.66 14.23 11.32
N ASP A 227 4.52 13.97 12.31
CA ASP A 227 5.93 14.37 12.26
C ASP A 227 6.68 13.50 11.23
N LEU A 228 6.54 13.85 9.94
CA LEU A 228 7.12 13.10 8.83
C LEU A 228 8.63 12.91 8.95
N THR A 229 9.33 13.87 9.57
CA THR A 229 10.78 13.77 9.81
C THR A 229 11.08 12.62 10.77
N ARG A 230 10.39 12.57 11.90
CA ARG A 230 10.59 11.55 12.92
C ARG A 230 10.15 10.16 12.43
N TRP A 231 9.05 10.07 11.71
CA TRP A 231 8.59 8.82 11.10
C TRP A 231 9.56 8.31 10.03
N SER A 232 10.06 9.20 9.17
CA SER A 232 11.07 8.82 8.16
C SER A 232 12.38 8.36 8.80
N GLN A 233 12.84 9.03 9.86
CA GLN A 233 14.01 8.61 10.61
C GLN A 233 13.82 7.24 11.29
N ALA A 234 12.61 6.96 11.79
CA ALA A 234 12.29 5.68 12.40
C ALA A 234 12.39 4.52 11.40
N VAL A 235 11.83 4.68 10.20
CA VAL A 235 11.98 3.67 9.13
C VAL A 235 13.44 3.49 8.74
N LYS A 236 14.19 4.58 8.55
CA LYS A 236 15.63 4.51 8.21
C LYS A 236 16.45 3.81 9.29
N ALA A 237 16.11 4.01 10.57
CA ALA A 237 16.79 3.37 11.70
C ALA A 237 16.69 1.84 11.68
N THR A 238 15.65 1.27 11.05
CA THR A 238 15.54 -0.19 10.84
C THR A 238 16.58 -0.74 9.85
N GLY A 239 17.13 0.11 9.00
CA GLY A 239 17.99 -0.29 7.86
C GLY A 239 17.17 -0.71 6.62
N PHE A 240 15.87 -0.44 6.56
CA PHE A 240 15.05 -0.66 5.36
C PHE A 240 15.53 0.24 4.21
N ASN A 241 15.73 -0.35 3.03
CA ASN A 241 16.22 0.34 1.83
C ASN A 241 15.37 0.00 0.58
N GLY A 242 14.11 -0.28 0.76
CA GLY A 242 13.17 -0.59 -0.32
C GLY A 242 12.46 0.64 -0.90
N ALA A 243 11.28 0.41 -1.45
CA ALA A 243 10.48 1.45 -2.09
C ALA A 243 9.63 2.22 -1.08
N TRP A 244 9.59 3.53 -1.29
CA TRP A 244 8.72 4.48 -0.61
C TRP A 244 7.76 5.05 -1.65
N SER A 245 6.48 4.82 -1.46
CA SER A 245 5.42 5.25 -2.37
C SER A 245 4.65 6.41 -1.76
N VAL A 246 4.52 7.51 -2.51
CA VAL A 246 3.68 8.63 -2.06
C VAL A 246 2.24 8.26 -2.31
N GLU A 247 1.45 8.24 -1.24
CA GLU A 247 0.03 7.96 -1.31
C GLU A 247 -0.79 9.17 -0.84
N LEU A 248 -1.44 9.84 -1.79
CA LEU A 248 -2.31 10.98 -1.53
C LEU A 248 -3.76 10.61 -1.80
N ILE A 249 -4.60 10.75 -0.78
CA ILE A 249 -6.06 10.58 -0.89
C ILE A 249 -6.73 11.92 -0.62
N SER A 250 -6.95 12.70 -1.70
CA SER A 250 -7.51 14.05 -1.59
C SER A 250 -8.33 14.43 -2.81
N PRO A 251 -9.68 14.35 -2.73
CA PRO A 251 -10.54 14.80 -3.81
C PRO A 251 -10.24 16.23 -4.27
N ALA A 252 -9.95 17.13 -3.34
CA ALA A 252 -9.64 18.52 -3.67
C ALA A 252 -8.31 18.71 -4.42
N LEU A 253 -7.31 17.89 -4.10
CA LEU A 253 -6.00 17.97 -4.76
C LEU A 253 -5.99 17.22 -6.10
N TRP A 254 -6.84 16.20 -6.28
CA TRP A 254 -6.99 15.51 -7.57
C TRP A 254 -7.58 16.41 -8.66
N GLU A 255 -8.27 17.53 -8.30
CA GLU A 255 -8.77 18.55 -9.24
C GLU A 255 -7.71 19.58 -9.64
N LYS A 256 -6.52 19.56 -9.05
CA LYS A 256 -5.42 20.45 -9.42
C LYS A 256 -4.65 19.93 -10.64
N ASP A 257 -3.75 20.75 -11.17
CA ASP A 257 -2.84 20.29 -12.23
C ASP A 257 -2.03 19.08 -11.75
N SER A 258 -2.19 17.96 -12.44
CA SER A 258 -1.60 16.69 -12.02
C SER A 258 -0.06 16.69 -12.14
N SER A 259 0.52 17.47 -13.04
CA SER A 259 1.98 17.57 -13.21
C SER A 259 2.60 18.38 -12.06
N GLU A 260 1.97 19.50 -11.70
CA GLU A 260 2.37 20.29 -10.52
C GLU A 260 2.22 19.49 -9.23
N LEU A 261 1.09 18.81 -9.06
CA LEU A 261 0.82 17.97 -7.90
C LEU A 261 1.87 16.86 -7.75
N THR A 262 2.11 16.06 -8.77
CA THR A 262 3.06 14.95 -8.70
C THR A 262 4.49 15.41 -8.54
N THR A 263 4.87 16.56 -9.10
CA THR A 263 6.18 17.18 -8.87
C THR A 263 6.35 17.57 -7.40
N ALA A 264 5.36 18.23 -6.81
CA ALA A 264 5.38 18.59 -5.39
C ALA A 264 5.45 17.38 -4.47
N LEU A 265 4.68 16.31 -4.79
CA LEU A 265 4.72 15.05 -4.04
C LEU A 265 6.10 14.38 -4.10
N CYS A 266 6.74 14.35 -5.27
CA CYS A 266 8.09 13.80 -5.43
C CYS A 266 9.13 14.61 -4.64
N GLN A 267 9.04 15.92 -4.66
CA GLN A 267 9.91 16.81 -3.90
C GLN A 267 9.75 16.60 -2.40
N SER A 268 8.50 16.52 -1.93
CA SER A 268 8.21 16.25 -0.52
C SER A 268 8.78 14.90 -0.07
N LEU A 269 8.54 13.83 -0.83
CA LEU A 269 9.13 12.53 -0.52
C LEU A 269 10.66 12.59 -0.41
N LYS A 270 11.32 13.22 -1.40
CA LYS A 270 12.78 13.37 -1.40
C LYS A 270 13.30 14.17 -0.22
N GLN A 271 12.57 15.20 0.21
CA GLN A 271 12.93 16.03 1.36
C GLN A 271 12.97 15.24 2.66
N TYR A 272 11.96 14.39 2.93
CA TYR A 272 11.84 13.66 4.20
C TYR A 272 12.55 12.31 4.19
N ALA A 273 12.59 11.66 3.03
CA ALA A 273 13.13 10.30 2.91
C ALA A 273 14.62 10.25 2.48
N ALA A 274 15.23 11.41 2.15
CA ALA A 274 16.66 11.51 1.79
C ALA A 274 17.63 11.21 2.93
#